data_da0fe99e691cbbc8be33b9abebec84bd
#
_entry.id   da0fe99e691cbbc8be33b9abebec84bd
#
_cell.length_a   1.000
_cell.length_b   1.000
_cell.length_c   1.000
_cell.angle_alpha   90.00
_cell.angle_beta   90.00
_cell.angle_gamma   90.00
#
_symmetry.space_group_name_H-M   'P 1'
#
loop_
_entity.id
_entity.type
_entity.pdbx_description
1 polymer ?
#
loop_
_entity_poly.entity_id
_entity_poly.type
_entity_poly.pdbx_seq_one_letter_code
_entity_poly.pdbx_strand_id
1 'polypeptide(L)'
;MDQKKVIENSLRDFRLGGAELPDDQKPRFAQIQDEQAVLAKAFSDHVLDATDSFVHLVTKAEDLAGLPEDAIAAAAATAEQKGLQGWAFTLHFPSYYPVQQYAENRDLRRLLYEAYVTRASELGPKFGRGNLDWDNTQNMIDQLRLRSEEAKMLGFSNYAALSLAPKMAKDVPEVDTFLTAFAKRAKPFAEKDWKELQEFAHNTLGLLDGVEPWDMAFVSERLKQERYAFSENELKQYFPLPKVLEGLFKVIETLFTIKIKPASLPTWHATVQSFEIMNAKHQTVAYFYLDPYARPGKRGGAWMDDARGRRVLSNGEVQIPVAYLVCNFAAPVEVNGQTKPPTITHDDVITLFHESGHEIGRAHV
;
A
#
# COMPACT_ATOMS: atom_id res chain seq x y z
N MET A 1 13.79 -18.37 28.44
CA MET A 1 13.17 -18.95 27.22
C MET A 1 13.51 -18.09 26.01
N ASP A 2 13.43 -16.79 26.10
CA ASP A 2 13.55 -15.84 24.99
C ASP A 2 14.95 -15.73 24.37
N GLN A 3 16.01 -15.71 25.20
CA GLN A 3 17.40 -15.68 24.70
C GLN A 3 17.76 -16.91 23.86
N LYS A 4 17.27 -18.10 24.26
CA LYS A 4 17.46 -19.33 23.47
C LYS A 4 16.80 -19.20 22.09
N LYS A 5 15.56 -18.68 22.03
CA LYS A 5 14.84 -18.47 20.78
C LYS A 5 15.52 -17.46 19.86
N VAL A 6 16.07 -16.38 20.41
CA VAL A 6 16.86 -15.42 19.65
C VAL A 6 18.07 -16.07 19.00
N ILE A 7 18.82 -16.90 19.77
CA ILE A 7 19.99 -17.62 19.24
C ILE A 7 19.57 -18.61 18.14
N GLU A 8 18.50 -19.38 18.37
CA GLU A 8 17.97 -20.34 17.38
C GLU A 8 17.57 -19.62 16.07
N ASN A 9 16.89 -18.49 16.19
CA ASN A 9 16.51 -17.68 15.03
C ASN A 9 17.76 -17.17 14.30
N SER A 10 18.73 -16.61 15.02
CA SER A 10 19.98 -16.13 14.42
C SER A 10 20.75 -17.23 13.70
N LEU A 11 20.86 -18.42 14.31
CA LEU A 11 21.52 -19.57 13.69
C LEU A 11 20.78 -20.02 12.41
N ARG A 12 19.44 -20.07 12.46
CA ARG A 12 18.62 -20.34 11.26
C ARG A 12 18.90 -19.31 10.18
N ASP A 13 18.88 -18.03 10.52
CA ASP A 13 19.03 -16.94 9.56
C ASP A 13 20.43 -16.94 8.93
N PHE A 14 21.49 -17.28 9.68
CA PHE A 14 22.83 -17.51 9.11
C PHE A 14 22.85 -18.70 8.13
N ARG A 15 22.16 -19.80 8.43
CA ARG A 15 22.04 -20.93 7.51
C ARG A 15 21.30 -20.55 6.23
N LEU A 16 20.17 -19.88 6.35
CA LEU A 16 19.40 -19.37 5.22
C LEU A 16 20.16 -18.30 4.42
N GLY A 17 21.08 -17.57 5.05
CA GLY A 17 22.02 -16.65 4.42
C GLY A 17 23.22 -17.34 3.77
N GLY A 18 23.26 -18.67 3.71
CA GLY A 18 24.30 -19.44 3.00
C GLY A 18 25.58 -19.67 3.79
N ALA A 19 25.64 -19.41 5.10
CA ALA A 19 26.86 -19.54 5.90
C ALA A 19 27.42 -20.98 5.91
N GLU A 20 26.55 -22.00 5.85
CA GLU A 20 26.92 -23.42 5.85
C GLU A 20 27.14 -24.00 4.43
N LEU A 21 27.00 -23.19 3.37
CA LEU A 21 27.31 -23.64 2.02
C LEU A 21 28.79 -23.97 1.85
N PRO A 22 29.13 -24.97 1.00
CA PRO A 22 30.51 -25.21 0.56
C PRO A 22 31.16 -23.95 -0.02
N ASP A 23 32.45 -23.78 0.21
CA ASP A 23 33.15 -22.54 -0.18
C ASP A 23 33.11 -22.27 -1.69
N ASP A 24 33.07 -23.30 -2.50
CA ASP A 24 32.94 -23.22 -3.97
C ASP A 24 31.52 -22.77 -4.41
N GLN A 25 30.50 -22.91 -3.58
CA GLN A 25 29.13 -22.49 -3.87
C GLN A 25 28.82 -21.08 -3.37
N LYS A 26 29.53 -20.58 -2.35
CA LYS A 26 29.30 -19.24 -1.77
C LYS A 26 29.34 -18.09 -2.78
N PRO A 27 30.29 -18.06 -3.74
CA PRO A 27 30.30 -16.99 -4.74
C PRO A 27 29.04 -16.97 -5.62
N ARG A 28 28.52 -18.14 -6.02
CA ARG A 28 27.28 -18.22 -6.80
C ARG A 28 26.07 -17.78 -5.97
N PHE A 29 26.02 -18.17 -4.72
CA PHE A 29 24.96 -17.76 -3.81
C PHE A 29 24.94 -16.23 -3.62
N ALA A 30 26.09 -15.62 -3.37
CA ALA A 30 26.21 -14.15 -3.27
C ALA A 30 25.76 -13.46 -4.57
N GLN A 31 26.17 -13.95 -5.73
CA GLN A 31 25.71 -13.44 -7.02
C GLN A 31 24.17 -13.53 -7.18
N ILE A 32 23.54 -14.63 -6.74
CA ILE A 32 22.07 -14.77 -6.78
C ILE A 32 21.43 -13.70 -5.92
N GLN A 33 21.92 -13.44 -4.72
CA GLN A 33 21.38 -12.40 -3.84
C GLN A 33 21.48 -11.00 -4.46
N ASP A 34 22.62 -10.68 -5.07
CA ASP A 34 22.84 -9.40 -5.76
C ASP A 34 21.90 -9.26 -6.97
N GLU A 35 21.80 -10.29 -7.82
CA GLU A 35 20.91 -10.31 -8.99
C GLU A 35 19.45 -10.15 -8.57
N GLN A 36 18.99 -10.85 -7.54
CA GLN A 36 17.62 -10.71 -7.00
C GLN A 36 17.35 -9.30 -6.46
N ALA A 37 18.31 -8.69 -5.76
CA ALA A 37 18.18 -7.33 -5.26
C ALA A 37 18.01 -6.31 -6.40
N VAL A 38 18.81 -6.43 -7.46
CA VAL A 38 18.75 -5.59 -8.67
C VAL A 38 17.39 -5.76 -9.36
N LEU A 39 16.95 -7.00 -9.57
CA LEU A 39 15.66 -7.30 -10.23
C LEU A 39 14.46 -6.82 -9.40
N ALA A 40 14.49 -7.00 -8.08
CA ALA A 40 13.42 -6.54 -7.18
C ALA A 40 13.32 -5.01 -7.19
N LYS A 41 14.46 -4.31 -7.19
CA LYS A 41 14.48 -2.85 -7.31
C LYS A 41 13.92 -2.42 -8.66
N ALA A 42 14.41 -2.98 -9.76
CA ALA A 42 13.94 -2.67 -11.11
C ALA A 42 12.43 -2.90 -11.26
N PHE A 43 11.90 -4.01 -10.73
CA PHE A 43 10.47 -4.28 -10.72
C PHE A 43 9.67 -3.14 -10.07
N SER A 44 10.12 -2.69 -8.91
CA SER A 44 9.44 -1.63 -8.16
C SER A 44 9.56 -0.26 -8.85
N ASP A 45 10.73 0.05 -9.41
CA ASP A 45 10.97 1.29 -10.16
C ASP A 45 10.09 1.34 -11.42
N HIS A 46 10.01 0.25 -12.19
CA HIS A 46 9.14 0.16 -13.37
C HIS A 46 7.67 0.42 -13.06
N VAL A 47 7.16 -0.15 -11.96
CA VAL A 47 5.77 0.09 -11.53
C VAL A 47 5.56 1.54 -11.13
N LEU A 48 6.52 2.15 -10.43
CA LEU A 48 6.47 3.54 -10.01
C LEU A 48 6.52 4.47 -11.22
N ASP A 49 7.48 4.29 -12.12
CA ASP A 49 7.66 5.10 -13.32
C ASP A 49 6.43 5.00 -14.25
N ALA A 50 5.89 3.81 -14.43
CA ALA A 50 4.66 3.61 -15.19
C ALA A 50 3.46 4.33 -14.55
N THR A 51 3.38 4.35 -13.22
CA THR A 51 2.34 5.06 -12.47
C THR A 51 2.49 6.57 -12.62
N ASP A 52 3.71 7.09 -12.45
CA ASP A 52 4.01 8.53 -12.48
C ASP A 52 3.90 9.14 -13.89
N SER A 53 4.21 8.34 -14.92
CA SER A 53 4.18 8.79 -16.32
C SER A 53 2.79 8.92 -16.90
N PHE A 54 1.80 8.23 -16.34
CA PHE A 54 0.45 8.19 -16.89
C PHE A 54 -0.34 9.45 -16.51
N VAL A 55 -0.98 10.04 -17.53
CA VAL A 55 -1.93 11.13 -17.37
C VAL A 55 -3.03 10.99 -18.41
N HIS A 56 -4.27 11.01 -17.96
CA HIS A 56 -5.45 11.11 -18.82
C HIS A 56 -6.12 12.47 -18.61
N LEU A 57 -6.26 13.25 -19.66
CA LEU A 57 -6.88 14.57 -19.62
C LEU A 57 -8.35 14.49 -20.04
N VAL A 58 -9.24 14.90 -19.15
CA VAL A 58 -10.65 15.13 -19.43
C VAL A 58 -10.85 16.63 -19.70
N THR A 59 -11.52 16.97 -20.79
CA THR A 59 -11.77 18.36 -21.20
C THR A 59 -13.24 18.76 -21.17
N LYS A 60 -14.13 17.79 -21.02
CA LYS A 60 -15.57 17.99 -20.99
C LYS A 60 -16.10 17.78 -19.57
N ALA A 61 -16.80 18.76 -19.03
CA ALA A 61 -17.35 18.70 -17.67
C ALA A 61 -18.39 17.56 -17.51
N GLU A 62 -19.09 17.21 -18.58
CA GLU A 62 -20.07 16.12 -18.59
C GLU A 62 -19.46 14.75 -18.27
N ASP A 63 -18.18 14.54 -18.63
CA ASP A 63 -17.45 13.28 -18.35
C ASP A 63 -17.07 13.12 -16.88
N LEU A 64 -17.27 14.18 -16.06
CA LEU A 64 -16.99 14.17 -14.62
C LEU A 64 -18.23 13.82 -13.79
N ALA A 65 -19.37 13.55 -14.43
CA ALA A 65 -20.62 13.23 -13.73
C ALA A 65 -20.42 12.11 -12.71
N GLY A 66 -20.99 12.30 -11.52
CA GLY A 66 -20.89 11.37 -10.39
C GLY A 66 -19.65 11.52 -9.53
N LEU A 67 -18.57 12.17 -9.99
CA LEU A 67 -17.34 12.34 -9.21
C LEU A 67 -17.54 13.32 -8.03
N PRO A 68 -16.93 13.05 -6.86
CA PRO A 68 -16.90 13.99 -5.74
C PRO A 68 -16.18 15.29 -6.07
N GLU A 69 -16.62 16.41 -5.48
CA GLU A 69 -16.06 17.75 -5.72
C GLU A 69 -14.55 17.82 -5.42
N ASP A 70 -14.09 17.18 -4.38
CA ASP A 70 -12.68 17.14 -4.01
C ASP A 70 -11.82 16.34 -5.00
N ALA A 71 -12.36 15.25 -5.58
CA ALA A 71 -11.68 14.52 -6.64
C ALA A 71 -11.59 15.36 -7.93
N ILE A 72 -12.64 16.11 -8.27
CA ILE A 72 -12.64 17.04 -9.41
C ILE A 72 -11.63 18.16 -9.16
N ALA A 73 -11.61 18.76 -7.96
CA ALA A 73 -10.65 19.81 -7.60
C ALA A 73 -9.20 19.30 -7.65
N ALA A 74 -8.94 18.08 -7.16
CA ALA A 74 -7.61 17.47 -7.22
C ALA A 74 -7.17 17.21 -8.68
N ALA A 75 -8.08 16.78 -9.55
CA ALA A 75 -7.80 16.56 -10.96
C ALA A 75 -7.54 17.91 -11.70
N ALA A 76 -8.27 18.98 -11.36
CA ALA A 76 -8.01 20.32 -11.89
C ALA A 76 -6.63 20.85 -11.45
N ALA A 77 -6.29 20.73 -10.16
CA ALA A 77 -4.98 21.13 -9.65
C ALA A 77 -3.84 20.32 -10.30
N THR A 78 -4.05 19.04 -10.55
CA THR A 78 -3.09 18.20 -11.28
C THR A 78 -2.90 18.65 -12.72
N ALA A 79 -3.97 19.05 -13.42
CA ALA A 79 -3.90 19.61 -14.76
C ALA A 79 -3.11 20.90 -14.77
N GLU A 80 -3.40 21.84 -13.86
CA GLU A 80 -2.70 23.12 -13.72
C GLU A 80 -1.20 22.92 -13.48
N GLN A 81 -0.81 22.05 -12.54
CA GLN A 81 0.59 21.73 -12.26
C GLN A 81 1.34 21.18 -13.48
N LYS A 82 0.62 20.52 -14.39
CA LYS A 82 1.16 19.98 -15.65
C LYS A 82 1.04 20.95 -16.84
N GLY A 83 0.52 22.16 -16.63
CA GLY A 83 0.29 23.14 -17.69
C GLY A 83 -0.80 22.73 -18.70
N LEU A 84 -1.77 21.92 -18.26
CA LEU A 84 -2.89 21.43 -19.05
C LEU A 84 -4.19 22.18 -18.69
N GLN A 85 -5.11 22.30 -19.65
CA GLN A 85 -6.45 22.85 -19.42
C GLN A 85 -7.48 21.72 -19.32
N GLY A 86 -8.21 21.64 -18.21
CA GLY A 86 -9.19 20.60 -17.92
C GLY A 86 -8.88 19.86 -16.61
N TRP A 87 -9.12 18.58 -16.59
CA TRP A 87 -8.96 17.71 -15.41
C TRP A 87 -8.04 16.53 -15.74
N ALA A 88 -6.93 16.44 -15.04
CA ALA A 88 -5.92 15.40 -15.27
C ALA A 88 -6.02 14.30 -14.21
N PHE A 89 -6.33 13.10 -14.67
CA PHE A 89 -6.36 11.88 -13.84
C PHE A 89 -5.06 11.09 -14.02
N THR A 90 -4.55 10.56 -12.90
CA THR A 90 -3.33 9.76 -12.85
C THR A 90 -3.61 8.36 -12.30
N LEU A 91 -2.60 7.48 -12.28
CA LEU A 91 -2.73 6.14 -11.68
C LEU A 91 -2.36 6.10 -10.18
N HIS A 92 -2.08 7.25 -9.55
CA HIS A 92 -2.00 7.29 -8.08
C HIS A 92 -3.38 6.98 -7.48
N PHE A 93 -3.40 6.18 -6.43
CA PHE A 93 -4.64 5.64 -5.89
C PHE A 93 -5.70 6.70 -5.57
N PRO A 94 -5.38 7.86 -4.93
CA PRO A 94 -6.36 8.91 -4.66
C PRO A 94 -6.92 9.61 -5.91
N SER A 95 -6.27 9.51 -7.07
CA SER A 95 -6.78 9.99 -8.35
C SER A 95 -7.56 8.91 -9.10
N TYR A 96 -7.06 7.68 -9.08
CA TYR A 96 -7.62 6.53 -9.78
C TYR A 96 -8.92 6.01 -9.16
N TYR A 97 -8.89 5.72 -7.84
CA TYR A 97 -9.96 4.97 -7.20
C TYR A 97 -11.31 5.73 -7.14
N PRO A 98 -11.37 7.05 -6.88
CA PRO A 98 -12.62 7.79 -6.97
C PRO A 98 -13.29 7.71 -8.34
N VAL A 99 -12.51 7.64 -9.44
CA VAL A 99 -13.09 7.44 -10.77
C VAL A 99 -13.74 6.06 -10.87
N GLN A 100 -13.09 5.01 -10.38
CA GLN A 100 -13.66 3.67 -10.38
C GLN A 100 -14.94 3.58 -9.54
N GLN A 101 -15.02 4.33 -8.47
CA GLN A 101 -16.10 4.24 -7.48
C GLN A 101 -17.30 5.12 -7.83
N TYR A 102 -17.07 6.30 -8.44
CA TYR A 102 -18.11 7.33 -8.57
C TYR A 102 -18.41 7.79 -10.00
N ALA A 103 -17.44 7.73 -10.94
CA ALA A 103 -17.66 8.26 -12.28
C ALA A 103 -18.80 7.52 -12.99
N GLU A 104 -19.79 8.27 -13.50
CA GLU A 104 -20.86 7.71 -14.33
C GLU A 104 -20.36 7.30 -15.71
N ASN A 105 -19.32 7.99 -16.22
CA ASN A 105 -18.70 7.67 -17.50
C ASN A 105 -17.98 6.31 -17.43
N ARG A 106 -18.63 5.28 -18.01
CA ARG A 106 -18.11 3.89 -18.02
C ARG A 106 -16.81 3.77 -18.81
N ASP A 107 -16.66 4.51 -19.91
CA ASP A 107 -15.45 4.47 -20.72
C ASP A 107 -14.24 5.07 -19.97
N LEU A 108 -14.46 6.11 -19.16
CA LEU A 108 -13.42 6.66 -18.31
C LEU A 108 -12.99 5.66 -17.22
N ARG A 109 -13.94 4.96 -16.57
CA ARG A 109 -13.63 3.89 -15.62
C ARG A 109 -12.80 2.79 -16.29
N ARG A 110 -13.25 2.31 -17.45
CA ARG A 110 -12.56 1.28 -18.24
C ARG A 110 -11.15 1.68 -18.59
N LEU A 111 -10.97 2.87 -19.18
CA LEU A 111 -9.65 3.38 -19.60
C LEU A 111 -8.66 3.39 -18.44
N LEU A 112 -9.06 3.99 -17.31
CA LEU A 112 -8.18 4.07 -16.13
C LEU A 112 -7.94 2.69 -15.51
N TYR A 113 -8.96 1.81 -15.48
CA TYR A 113 -8.80 0.44 -15.00
C TYR A 113 -7.78 -0.32 -15.84
N GLU A 114 -7.94 -0.35 -17.15
CA GLU A 114 -7.04 -1.03 -18.07
C GLU A 114 -5.60 -0.48 -17.91
N ALA A 115 -5.44 0.85 -17.88
CA ALA A 115 -4.14 1.48 -17.68
C ALA A 115 -3.50 1.09 -16.32
N TYR A 116 -4.31 1.00 -15.26
CA TYR A 116 -3.84 0.66 -13.92
C TYR A 116 -3.39 -0.80 -13.81
N VAL A 117 -4.18 -1.75 -14.34
CA VAL A 117 -3.88 -3.18 -14.18
C VAL A 117 -2.82 -3.70 -15.14
N THR A 118 -2.56 -2.98 -16.23
CA THR A 118 -1.54 -3.36 -17.24
C THR A 118 -0.25 -2.58 -17.14
N ARG A 119 -0.14 -1.64 -16.17
CA ARG A 119 1.10 -0.87 -16.02
C ARG A 119 2.30 -1.78 -15.71
N ALA A 120 3.45 -1.42 -16.25
CA ALA A 120 4.68 -2.19 -16.14
C ALA A 120 4.56 -3.66 -16.62
N SER A 121 3.69 -3.89 -17.63
CA SER A 121 3.59 -5.15 -18.35
C SER A 121 3.76 -4.93 -19.85
N GLU A 122 3.77 -6.00 -20.64
CA GLU A 122 3.81 -5.97 -22.10
C GLU A 122 2.63 -5.20 -22.74
N LEU A 123 1.55 -5.00 -22.01
CA LEU A 123 0.36 -4.25 -22.43
C LEU A 123 0.41 -2.77 -22.03
N GLY A 124 1.33 -2.38 -21.14
CA GLY A 124 1.46 -1.02 -20.61
C GLY A 124 1.55 0.06 -21.70
N PRO A 125 2.33 -0.11 -22.78
CA PRO A 125 2.48 0.87 -23.87
C PRO A 125 1.17 1.23 -24.59
N LYS A 126 0.17 0.35 -24.58
CA LYS A 126 -1.15 0.60 -25.18
C LYS A 126 -1.90 1.77 -24.54
N PHE A 127 -1.67 2.02 -23.24
CA PHE A 127 -2.41 2.99 -22.45
C PHE A 127 -1.64 4.28 -22.19
N GLY A 128 -0.81 4.73 -23.10
CA GLY A 128 -0.16 6.02 -23.02
C GLY A 128 1.36 5.96 -23.14
N ARG A 129 2.06 6.66 -22.26
CA ARG A 129 3.52 6.82 -22.32
C ARG A 129 4.28 5.64 -21.76
N GLY A 130 3.67 4.43 -21.77
CA GLY A 130 4.36 3.22 -21.34
C GLY A 130 5.65 3.04 -22.12
N ASN A 131 6.75 2.86 -21.43
CA ASN A 131 8.02 2.49 -22.03
C ASN A 131 8.10 0.96 -22.02
N LEU A 132 8.48 0.35 -23.14
CA LEU A 132 8.72 -1.09 -23.21
C LEU A 132 9.78 -1.55 -22.20
N ASP A 133 10.73 -0.66 -21.86
CA ASP A 133 11.75 -0.94 -20.86
C ASP A 133 11.19 -1.13 -19.44
N TRP A 134 9.91 -0.75 -19.19
CA TRP A 134 9.23 -0.98 -17.92
C TRP A 134 8.47 -2.31 -17.85
N ASP A 135 8.47 -3.10 -18.91
CA ASP A 135 7.87 -4.44 -18.90
C ASP A 135 8.61 -5.37 -17.93
N ASN A 136 7.91 -5.81 -16.91
CA ASN A 136 8.45 -6.69 -15.88
C ASN A 136 8.32 -8.19 -16.21
N THR A 137 7.85 -8.58 -17.41
CA THR A 137 7.63 -9.98 -17.76
C THR A 137 8.90 -10.81 -17.63
N GLN A 138 9.99 -10.36 -18.26
CA GLN A 138 11.27 -11.07 -18.18
C GLN A 138 11.87 -11.00 -16.76
N ASN A 139 11.74 -9.86 -16.09
CA ASN A 139 12.17 -9.68 -14.71
C ASN A 139 11.54 -10.73 -13.78
N MET A 140 10.23 -10.96 -13.88
CA MET A 140 9.53 -11.98 -13.08
C MET A 140 10.07 -13.39 -13.37
N ILE A 141 10.31 -13.74 -14.63
CA ILE A 141 10.86 -15.03 -15.01
C ILE A 141 12.25 -15.23 -14.38
N ASP A 142 13.11 -14.22 -14.48
CA ASP A 142 14.47 -14.29 -13.94
C ASP A 142 14.47 -14.38 -12.41
N GLN A 143 13.62 -13.64 -11.73
CA GLN A 143 13.47 -13.75 -10.27
C GLN A 143 13.01 -15.14 -9.86
N LEU A 144 12.03 -15.75 -10.56
CA LEU A 144 11.56 -17.10 -10.25
C LEU A 144 12.65 -18.14 -10.46
N ARG A 145 13.46 -18.00 -11.51
CA ARG A 145 14.60 -18.86 -11.78
C ARG A 145 15.65 -18.79 -10.67
N LEU A 146 16.05 -17.57 -10.28
CA LEU A 146 17.02 -17.35 -9.20
C LEU A 146 16.53 -17.86 -7.84
N ARG A 147 15.28 -17.61 -7.50
CA ARG A 147 14.66 -18.15 -6.27
C ARG A 147 14.62 -19.68 -6.26
N SER A 148 14.37 -20.30 -7.42
CA SER A 148 14.42 -21.77 -7.52
C SER A 148 15.85 -22.32 -7.33
N GLU A 149 16.87 -21.64 -7.86
CA GLU A 149 18.28 -22.00 -7.70
C GLU A 149 18.71 -21.82 -6.24
N GLU A 150 18.41 -20.67 -5.62
CA GLU A 150 18.66 -20.39 -4.20
C GLU A 150 18.10 -21.45 -3.27
N ALA A 151 16.82 -21.79 -3.45
CA ALA A 151 16.15 -22.79 -2.62
C ALA A 151 16.85 -24.15 -2.70
N LYS A 152 17.26 -24.57 -3.91
CA LYS A 152 17.99 -25.83 -4.12
C LYS A 152 19.37 -25.81 -3.47
N MET A 153 20.11 -24.71 -3.57
CA MET A 153 21.42 -24.56 -2.93
C MET A 153 21.32 -24.70 -1.41
N LEU A 154 20.25 -24.20 -0.81
CA LEU A 154 19.98 -24.30 0.63
C LEU A 154 19.30 -25.60 1.05
N GLY A 155 19.12 -26.57 0.13
CA GLY A 155 18.56 -27.89 0.42
C GLY A 155 17.03 -27.94 0.50
N PHE A 156 16.32 -26.91 0.02
CA PHE A 156 14.85 -26.89 -0.03
C PHE A 156 14.33 -27.38 -1.39
N SER A 157 13.19 -28.03 -1.38
CA SER A 157 12.53 -28.56 -2.58
C SER A 157 12.08 -27.44 -3.55
N ASN A 158 11.73 -26.27 -3.01
CA ASN A 158 11.31 -25.10 -3.77
C ASN A 158 11.38 -23.83 -2.89
N TYR A 159 11.21 -22.66 -3.51
CA TYR A 159 11.28 -21.38 -2.82
C TYR A 159 10.16 -21.17 -1.79
N ALA A 160 8.97 -21.75 -1.99
CA ALA A 160 7.90 -21.65 -1.00
C ALA A 160 8.30 -22.34 0.32
N ALA A 161 8.94 -23.52 0.25
CA ALA A 161 9.46 -24.20 1.43
C ALA A 161 10.58 -23.40 2.12
N LEU A 162 11.50 -22.81 1.37
CA LEU A 162 12.52 -21.88 1.90
C LEU A 162 11.86 -20.67 2.58
N SER A 163 10.89 -20.04 1.94
CA SER A 163 10.17 -18.87 2.45
C SER A 163 9.40 -19.17 3.75
N LEU A 164 8.94 -20.42 3.96
CA LEU A 164 8.24 -20.82 5.18
C LEU A 164 9.19 -21.11 6.35
N ALA A 165 10.46 -21.39 6.11
CA ALA A 165 11.41 -21.77 7.16
C ALA A 165 11.48 -20.80 8.36
N PRO A 166 11.41 -19.46 8.21
CA PRO A 166 11.33 -18.55 9.34
C PRO A 166 9.91 -18.26 9.85
N LYS A 167 8.87 -18.88 9.26
CA LYS A 167 7.45 -18.56 9.53
C LYS A 167 6.81 -19.59 10.47
N MET A 168 5.56 -19.33 10.87
CA MET A 168 4.82 -20.16 11.80
C MET A 168 4.21 -21.41 11.12
N ALA A 169 3.84 -21.31 9.84
CA ALA A 169 3.30 -22.46 9.10
C ALA A 169 4.41 -23.51 8.92
N LYS A 170 4.06 -24.77 9.15
CA LYS A 170 5.00 -25.89 9.17
C LYS A 170 5.58 -26.19 7.79
N ASP A 171 4.71 -26.25 6.79
CA ASP A 171 5.07 -26.66 5.43
C ASP A 171 4.05 -26.12 4.40
N VAL A 172 4.37 -26.26 3.11
CA VAL A 172 3.51 -25.81 2.00
C VAL A 172 2.14 -26.52 2.00
N PRO A 173 2.05 -27.85 2.24
CA PRO A 173 0.76 -28.53 2.33
C PRO A 173 -0.17 -28.00 3.42
N GLU A 174 0.35 -27.59 4.58
CA GLU A 174 -0.47 -26.96 5.63
C GLU A 174 -1.10 -25.66 5.14
N VAL A 175 -0.32 -24.80 4.50
CA VAL A 175 -0.81 -23.53 3.92
C VAL A 175 -1.85 -23.80 2.84
N ASP A 176 -1.57 -24.70 1.91
CA ASP A 176 -2.50 -25.05 0.82
C ASP A 176 -3.81 -25.62 1.36
N THR A 177 -3.74 -26.52 2.34
CA THR A 177 -4.92 -27.11 3.00
C THR A 177 -5.77 -26.02 3.66
N PHE A 178 -5.13 -25.10 4.40
CA PHE A 178 -5.81 -23.99 5.06
C PHE A 178 -6.50 -23.07 4.03
N LEU A 179 -5.78 -22.62 3.02
CA LEU A 179 -6.31 -21.69 2.00
C LEU A 179 -7.43 -22.35 1.18
N THR A 180 -7.27 -23.63 0.80
CA THR A 180 -8.28 -24.39 0.06
C THR A 180 -9.55 -24.58 0.90
N ALA A 181 -9.41 -24.92 2.18
CA ALA A 181 -10.56 -25.07 3.07
C ALA A 181 -11.29 -23.74 3.26
N PHE A 182 -10.53 -22.63 3.42
CA PHE A 182 -11.09 -21.30 3.54
C PHE A 182 -11.83 -20.87 2.25
N ALA A 183 -11.21 -21.07 1.09
CA ALA A 183 -11.81 -20.75 -0.21
C ALA A 183 -13.12 -21.52 -0.44
N LYS A 184 -13.16 -22.83 -0.12
CA LYS A 184 -14.38 -23.66 -0.22
C LYS A 184 -15.52 -23.11 0.65
N ARG A 185 -15.20 -22.59 1.85
CA ARG A 185 -16.20 -22.02 2.77
C ARG A 185 -16.65 -20.63 2.33
N ALA A 186 -15.76 -19.81 1.79
CA ALA A 186 -16.08 -18.45 1.35
C ALA A 186 -16.84 -18.42 0.01
N LYS A 187 -16.55 -19.35 -0.91
CA LYS A 187 -17.10 -19.36 -2.28
C LYS A 187 -18.62 -19.21 -2.38
N PRO A 188 -19.46 -19.95 -1.62
CA PRO A 188 -20.92 -19.82 -1.72
C PRO A 188 -21.44 -18.42 -1.35
N PHE A 189 -20.74 -17.73 -0.42
CA PHE A 189 -21.08 -16.34 -0.05
C PHE A 189 -20.69 -15.37 -1.16
N ALA A 190 -19.48 -15.52 -1.71
CA ALA A 190 -19.03 -14.71 -2.83
C ALA A 190 -19.92 -14.88 -4.08
N GLU A 191 -20.39 -16.10 -4.37
CA GLU A 191 -21.33 -16.37 -5.47
C GLU A 191 -22.68 -15.67 -5.23
N LYS A 192 -23.17 -15.65 -3.99
CA LYS A 192 -24.39 -14.94 -3.62
C LYS A 192 -24.22 -13.43 -3.78
N ASP A 193 -23.13 -12.87 -3.25
CA ASP A 193 -22.85 -11.44 -3.34
C ASP A 193 -22.64 -11.00 -4.78
N TRP A 194 -21.98 -11.82 -5.60
CA TRP A 194 -21.79 -11.58 -7.02
C TRP A 194 -23.12 -11.55 -7.77
N LYS A 195 -24.01 -12.52 -7.51
CA LYS A 195 -25.33 -12.55 -8.12
C LYS A 195 -26.15 -11.31 -7.77
N GLU A 196 -26.11 -10.88 -6.52
CA GLU A 196 -26.79 -9.66 -6.07
C GLU A 196 -26.26 -8.42 -6.79
N LEU A 197 -24.94 -8.29 -6.94
CA LEU A 197 -24.33 -7.19 -7.68
C LEU A 197 -24.77 -7.18 -9.15
N GLN A 198 -24.80 -8.34 -9.81
CA GLN A 198 -25.26 -8.47 -11.20
C GLN A 198 -26.74 -8.11 -11.36
N GLU A 199 -27.60 -8.58 -10.46
CA GLU A 199 -29.04 -8.26 -10.48
C GLU A 199 -29.28 -6.76 -10.26
N PHE A 200 -28.56 -6.14 -9.32
CA PHE A 200 -28.64 -4.69 -9.07
C PHE A 200 -28.12 -3.89 -10.27
N ALA A 201 -26.99 -4.26 -10.84
CA ALA A 201 -26.42 -3.60 -12.01
C ALA A 201 -27.36 -3.64 -13.21
N HIS A 202 -27.97 -4.79 -13.47
CA HIS A 202 -28.91 -4.97 -14.58
C HIS A 202 -30.22 -4.22 -14.35
N ASN A 203 -30.89 -4.45 -13.20
CA ASN A 203 -32.26 -4.00 -12.96
C ASN A 203 -32.34 -2.52 -12.55
N THR A 204 -31.32 -2.00 -11.84
CA THR A 204 -31.34 -0.64 -11.27
C THR A 204 -30.45 0.31 -12.05
N LEU A 205 -29.26 -0.14 -12.47
CA LEU A 205 -28.29 0.73 -13.15
C LEU A 205 -28.35 0.61 -14.68
N GLY A 206 -29.13 -0.33 -15.23
CA GLY A 206 -29.28 -0.50 -16.68
C GLY A 206 -28.04 -1.05 -17.39
N LEU A 207 -27.13 -1.72 -16.67
CA LEU A 207 -25.93 -2.36 -17.25
C LEU A 207 -26.33 -3.70 -17.90
N LEU A 208 -26.92 -3.63 -19.09
CA LEU A 208 -27.49 -4.80 -19.78
C LEU A 208 -26.42 -5.78 -20.26
N ASP A 209 -25.20 -5.31 -20.56
CA ASP A 209 -24.08 -6.13 -21.04
C ASP A 209 -23.30 -6.82 -19.90
N GLY A 210 -23.82 -6.71 -18.66
CA GLY A 210 -23.20 -7.29 -17.48
C GLY A 210 -22.17 -6.37 -16.78
N VAL A 211 -21.66 -6.89 -15.65
CA VAL A 211 -20.69 -6.19 -14.80
C VAL A 211 -19.28 -6.62 -15.21
N GLU A 212 -18.51 -5.66 -15.65
CA GLU A 212 -17.11 -5.83 -16.01
C GLU A 212 -16.19 -5.44 -14.82
N PRO A 213 -14.91 -5.80 -14.83
CA PRO A 213 -13.99 -5.47 -13.73
C PRO A 213 -13.94 -3.98 -13.35
N TRP A 214 -14.03 -3.08 -14.33
CA TRP A 214 -14.10 -1.62 -14.12
C TRP A 214 -15.44 -1.11 -13.61
N ASP A 215 -16.46 -1.96 -13.53
CA ASP A 215 -17.75 -1.61 -12.94
C ASP A 215 -17.88 -2.01 -11.48
N MET A 216 -17.01 -2.90 -10.98
CA MET A 216 -17.13 -3.51 -9.66
C MET A 216 -17.22 -2.48 -8.52
N ALA A 217 -16.30 -1.52 -8.48
CA ALA A 217 -16.29 -0.50 -7.43
C ALA A 217 -17.50 0.42 -7.53
N PHE A 218 -17.90 0.80 -8.77
CA PHE A 218 -19.06 1.64 -9.04
C PHE A 218 -20.36 0.96 -8.59
N VAL A 219 -20.60 -0.28 -9.04
CA VAL A 219 -21.81 -1.02 -8.71
C VAL A 219 -21.89 -1.29 -7.20
N SER A 220 -20.77 -1.65 -6.57
CA SER A 220 -20.71 -1.87 -5.12
C SER A 220 -21.06 -0.62 -4.32
N GLU A 221 -20.52 0.54 -4.72
CA GLU A 221 -20.83 1.82 -4.05
C GLU A 221 -22.31 2.21 -4.24
N ARG A 222 -22.86 2.04 -5.46
CA ARG A 222 -24.27 2.33 -5.72
C ARG A 222 -25.20 1.39 -4.95
N LEU A 223 -24.89 0.09 -4.84
CA LEU A 223 -25.65 -0.86 -4.06
C LEU A 223 -25.58 -0.51 -2.55
N LYS A 224 -24.43 -0.07 -2.07
CA LYS A 224 -24.23 0.39 -0.71
C LYS A 224 -25.09 1.63 -0.39
N GLN A 225 -25.10 2.61 -1.30
CA GLN A 225 -25.94 3.81 -1.18
C GLN A 225 -27.43 3.47 -1.17
N GLU A 226 -27.88 2.59 -2.07
CA GLU A 226 -29.27 2.12 -2.12
C GLU A 226 -29.68 1.43 -0.80
N ARG A 227 -28.81 0.58 -0.26
CA ARG A 227 -29.11 -0.25 0.93
C ARG A 227 -29.05 0.50 2.24
N TYR A 228 -28.08 1.41 2.37
CA TYR A 228 -27.77 2.05 3.66
C TYR A 228 -27.99 3.56 3.67
N ALA A 229 -28.40 4.16 2.56
CA ALA A 229 -28.70 5.58 2.41
C ALA A 229 -27.53 6.53 2.79
N PHE A 230 -26.27 6.08 2.65
CA PHE A 230 -25.07 6.92 2.76
C PHE A 230 -23.98 6.49 1.79
N SER A 231 -23.07 7.39 1.47
CA SER A 231 -21.89 7.13 0.63
C SER A 231 -20.59 7.23 1.41
N GLU A 232 -19.53 6.59 0.92
CA GLU A 232 -18.18 6.81 1.47
C GLU A 232 -17.75 8.27 1.39
N ASN A 233 -18.20 9.00 0.37
CA ASN A 233 -17.90 10.42 0.23
C ASN A 233 -18.56 11.28 1.32
N GLU A 234 -19.78 10.94 1.77
CA GLU A 234 -20.39 11.58 2.94
C GLU A 234 -19.67 11.20 4.22
N LEU A 235 -19.34 9.91 4.37
CA LEU A 235 -18.70 9.40 5.57
C LEU A 235 -17.32 10.03 5.81
N LYS A 236 -16.49 10.21 4.77
CA LYS A 236 -15.15 10.79 4.91
C LYS A 236 -15.13 12.22 5.44
N GLN A 237 -16.23 12.98 5.35
CA GLN A 237 -16.33 14.33 5.90
C GLN A 237 -16.20 14.36 7.43
N TYR A 238 -16.47 13.23 8.09
CA TYR A 238 -16.29 13.05 9.53
C TYR A 238 -14.85 12.73 9.93
N PHE A 239 -13.97 12.45 8.94
CA PHE A 239 -12.58 12.03 9.13
C PHE A 239 -11.55 13.03 8.58
N PRO A 240 -11.53 14.31 9.02
CA PRO A 240 -10.39 15.17 8.72
C PRO A 240 -9.13 14.57 9.35
N LEU A 241 -8.04 14.42 8.57
CA LEU A 241 -6.82 13.75 9.02
C LEU A 241 -6.28 14.29 10.36
N PRO A 242 -6.24 15.62 10.63
CA PRO A 242 -5.79 16.12 11.93
C PRO A 242 -6.62 15.61 13.11
N LYS A 243 -7.94 15.47 12.93
CA LYS A 243 -8.83 14.92 13.97
C LYS A 243 -8.66 13.43 14.18
N VAL A 244 -8.44 12.70 13.10
CA VAL A 244 -8.14 11.26 13.16
C VAL A 244 -6.83 11.02 13.90
N LEU A 245 -5.78 11.80 13.62
CA LEU A 245 -4.50 11.72 14.34
C LEU A 245 -4.65 12.05 15.82
N GLU A 246 -5.39 13.10 16.16
CA GLU A 246 -5.69 13.45 17.56
C GLU A 246 -6.38 12.27 18.29
N GLY A 247 -7.36 11.65 17.63
CA GLY A 247 -8.08 10.50 18.17
C GLY A 247 -7.20 9.27 18.33
N LEU A 248 -6.39 8.95 17.30
CA LEU A 248 -5.44 7.85 17.31
C LEU A 248 -4.42 8.02 18.45
N PHE A 249 -3.79 9.18 18.55
CA PHE A 249 -2.80 9.45 19.61
C PHE A 249 -3.44 9.33 21.00
N LYS A 250 -4.65 9.84 21.18
CA LYS A 250 -5.37 9.70 22.45
C LYS A 250 -5.61 8.22 22.83
N VAL A 251 -6.00 7.37 21.87
CA VAL A 251 -6.18 5.93 22.09
C VAL A 251 -4.87 5.29 22.52
N ILE A 252 -3.80 5.52 21.76
CA ILE A 252 -2.46 4.97 22.02
C ILE A 252 -1.94 5.44 23.37
N GLU A 253 -2.02 6.73 23.66
CA GLU A 253 -1.59 7.32 24.96
C GLU A 253 -2.31 6.69 26.14
N THR A 254 -3.61 6.42 25.98
CA THR A 254 -4.43 5.83 27.04
C THR A 254 -4.08 4.36 27.28
N LEU A 255 -3.90 3.59 26.20
CA LEU A 255 -3.63 2.15 26.29
C LEU A 255 -2.21 1.86 26.79
N PHE A 256 -1.23 2.65 26.41
CA PHE A 256 0.19 2.38 26.69
C PHE A 256 0.81 3.29 27.73
N THR A 257 0.06 4.23 28.31
CA THR A 257 0.53 5.18 29.33
C THR A 257 1.76 5.98 28.84
N ILE A 258 1.70 6.44 27.59
CA ILE A 258 2.72 7.26 26.95
C ILE A 258 2.15 8.63 26.56
N LYS A 259 3.00 9.51 26.02
CA LYS A 259 2.62 10.77 25.40
C LYS A 259 3.27 10.90 24.03
N ILE A 260 2.49 11.35 23.04
CA ILE A 260 2.96 11.63 21.68
C ILE A 260 2.94 13.14 21.48
N LYS A 261 4.05 13.71 21.02
CA LYS A 261 4.18 15.14 20.74
C LYS A 261 4.84 15.38 19.40
N PRO A 262 4.50 16.47 18.69
CA PRO A 262 5.27 16.89 17.53
C PRO A 262 6.73 17.10 17.90
N ALA A 263 7.63 16.66 17.02
CA ALA A 263 9.07 16.89 17.12
C ALA A 263 9.55 17.74 15.93
N SER A 264 10.68 18.42 16.08
CA SER A 264 11.32 19.19 15.01
C SER A 264 12.56 18.47 14.52
N LEU A 265 12.37 17.41 13.74
CA LEU A 265 13.47 16.63 13.15
C LEU A 265 13.58 16.96 11.66
N PRO A 266 14.77 16.79 11.04
CA PRO A 266 14.92 16.91 9.59
C PRO A 266 13.99 15.96 8.85
N THR A 267 13.27 16.45 7.83
CA THR A 267 12.36 15.67 7.01
C THR A 267 12.78 15.71 5.54
N TRP A 268 12.42 14.70 4.77
CA TRP A 268 12.74 14.61 3.32
C TRP A 268 11.70 15.30 2.43
N HIS A 269 10.57 15.72 2.99
CA HIS A 269 9.51 16.43 2.27
C HIS A 269 8.73 17.33 3.22
N ALA A 270 8.22 18.45 2.74
CA ALA A 270 7.53 19.45 3.55
C ALA A 270 6.26 18.95 4.25
N THR A 271 5.62 17.92 3.70
CA THR A 271 4.41 17.32 4.28
C THR A 271 4.68 16.21 5.30
N VAL A 272 5.93 15.80 5.46
CA VAL A 272 6.30 14.79 6.45
C VAL A 272 6.33 15.42 7.83
N GLN A 273 5.71 14.73 8.79
CA GLN A 273 5.65 15.15 10.18
C GLN A 273 6.55 14.23 11.03
N SER A 274 7.15 14.77 12.06
CA SER A 274 7.93 14.00 13.04
C SER A 274 7.34 14.13 14.43
N PHE A 275 7.40 13.03 15.17
CA PHE A 275 6.85 12.94 16.52
C PHE A 275 7.84 12.29 17.48
N GLU A 276 7.76 12.67 18.75
CA GLU A 276 8.41 11.99 19.86
C GLU A 276 7.39 11.24 20.71
N ILE A 277 7.78 10.07 21.19
CA ILE A 277 7.03 9.26 22.15
C ILE A 277 7.74 9.36 23.50
N MET A 278 6.98 9.73 24.53
CA MET A 278 7.49 9.92 25.90
C MET A 278 6.82 8.93 26.84
N ASN A 279 7.59 8.40 27.78
CA ASN A 279 7.05 7.57 28.86
C ASN A 279 6.37 8.42 29.98
N ALA A 280 5.81 7.75 30.98
CA ALA A 280 5.15 8.41 32.13
C ALA A 280 6.10 9.31 32.96
N LYS A 281 7.42 9.17 32.79
CA LYS A 281 8.44 10.03 33.43
C LYS A 281 8.86 11.22 32.55
N HIS A 282 8.15 11.47 31.45
CA HIS A 282 8.46 12.48 30.43
C HIS A 282 9.83 12.32 29.76
N GLN A 283 10.35 11.11 29.70
CA GLN A 283 11.58 10.79 28.99
C GLN A 283 11.21 10.32 27.59
N THR A 284 11.88 10.83 26.56
CA THR A 284 11.71 10.37 25.18
C THR A 284 12.21 8.93 25.03
N VAL A 285 11.36 8.04 24.56
CA VAL A 285 11.62 6.61 24.40
C VAL A 285 11.64 6.16 22.95
N ALA A 286 11.07 6.95 22.03
CA ALA A 286 11.08 6.68 20.59
C ALA A 286 10.83 7.97 19.79
N TYR A 287 11.16 7.92 18.48
CA TYR A 287 10.71 8.90 17.49
C TYR A 287 10.06 8.17 16.31
N PHE A 288 9.13 8.85 15.64
CA PHE A 288 8.64 8.39 14.37
C PHE A 288 8.35 9.53 13.39
N TYR A 289 8.33 9.16 12.12
CA TYR A 289 7.95 10.04 11.03
C TYR A 289 6.63 9.55 10.44
N LEU A 290 5.72 10.47 10.18
CA LEU A 290 4.49 10.23 9.44
C LEU A 290 4.60 10.89 8.06
N ASP A 291 4.57 10.09 7.00
CA ASP A 291 4.51 10.54 5.61
C ASP A 291 3.13 10.21 5.03
N PRO A 292 2.12 11.11 5.16
CA PRO A 292 0.72 10.72 4.97
C PRO A 292 0.25 10.71 3.51
N TYR A 293 0.83 11.55 2.61
CA TYR A 293 0.19 11.84 1.34
C TYR A 293 0.86 11.16 0.14
N ALA A 294 0.04 10.76 -0.85
CA ALA A 294 0.51 10.34 -2.16
C ALA A 294 1.15 11.52 -2.91
N ARG A 295 2.21 11.25 -3.66
CA ARG A 295 2.88 12.21 -4.55
C ARG A 295 3.75 11.50 -5.58
N PRO A 296 4.14 12.15 -6.70
CA PRO A 296 5.11 11.61 -7.64
C PRO A 296 6.42 11.21 -6.97
N GLY A 297 7.03 10.12 -7.41
CA GLY A 297 8.25 9.56 -6.83
C GLY A 297 8.06 8.84 -5.51
N LYS A 298 6.83 8.74 -4.98
CA LYS A 298 6.53 8.01 -3.75
C LYS A 298 5.83 6.68 -4.07
N ARG A 299 6.37 5.60 -3.54
CA ARG A 299 5.80 4.25 -3.66
C ARG A 299 4.39 4.20 -3.07
N GLY A 300 3.45 3.59 -3.80
CA GLY A 300 2.07 3.40 -3.34
C GLY A 300 1.95 2.34 -2.23
N GLY A 301 0.78 2.32 -1.57
CA GLY A 301 0.49 1.48 -0.42
C GLY A 301 0.73 2.18 0.92
N ALA A 302 0.54 1.46 2.01
CA ALA A 302 0.90 1.92 3.35
C ALA A 302 1.83 0.89 4.00
N TRP A 303 2.76 1.36 4.81
CA TRP A 303 3.69 0.49 5.52
C TRP A 303 4.36 1.21 6.67
N MET A 304 4.84 0.43 7.62
CA MET A 304 5.76 0.87 8.65
C MET A 304 7.13 0.21 8.42
N ASP A 305 8.20 0.96 8.65
CA ASP A 305 9.58 0.44 8.59
C ASP A 305 10.45 1.07 9.66
N ASP A 306 11.56 0.39 10.00
CA ASP A 306 12.50 0.84 11.02
C ASP A 306 13.66 1.64 10.41
N ALA A 307 13.92 2.83 10.95
CA ALA A 307 15.19 3.50 10.73
C ALA A 307 16.29 2.92 11.63
N ARG A 308 15.95 2.64 12.88
CA ARG A 308 16.84 1.97 13.83
C ARG A 308 16.03 1.36 14.98
N GLY A 309 16.47 0.19 15.44
CA GLY A 309 15.88 -0.49 16.59
C GLY A 309 16.41 0.02 17.93
N ARG A 310 15.69 -0.29 19.01
CA ARG A 310 16.13 -0.04 20.39
C ARG A 310 17.23 -1.04 20.79
N ARG A 311 18.32 -0.55 21.34
CA ARG A 311 19.41 -1.39 21.91
C ARG A 311 20.21 -0.65 22.96
N VAL A 312 20.84 -1.40 23.85
CA VAL A 312 21.85 -0.87 24.76
C VAL A 312 23.20 -0.92 24.07
N LEU A 313 23.87 0.22 23.96
CA LEU A 313 25.19 0.35 23.35
C LEU A 313 26.28 -0.14 24.31
N SER A 314 27.47 -0.36 23.78
CA SER A 314 28.64 -0.82 24.58
C SER A 314 29.05 0.14 25.71
N ASN A 315 28.73 1.43 25.56
CA ASN A 315 28.95 2.46 26.59
C ASN A 315 27.84 2.52 27.65
N GLY A 316 26.81 1.65 27.58
CA GLY A 316 25.66 1.61 28.47
C GLY A 316 24.53 2.56 28.13
N GLU A 317 24.67 3.40 27.11
CA GLU A 317 23.59 4.26 26.63
C GLU A 317 22.53 3.46 25.89
N VAL A 318 21.27 3.92 26.00
CA VAL A 318 20.14 3.33 25.25
C VAL A 318 19.96 4.08 23.93
N GLN A 319 20.21 3.39 22.83
CA GLN A 319 19.77 3.86 21.53
C GLN A 319 18.24 3.73 21.44
N ILE A 320 17.56 4.87 21.34
CA ILE A 320 16.10 4.87 21.18
C ILE A 320 15.71 4.56 19.73
N PRO A 321 14.58 3.83 19.51
CA PRO A 321 14.11 3.47 18.17
C PRO A 321 13.61 4.68 17.40
N VAL A 322 13.69 4.57 16.08
CA VAL A 322 13.09 5.51 15.12
C VAL A 322 12.40 4.70 14.05
N ALA A 323 11.14 5.01 13.75
CA ALA A 323 10.34 4.34 12.74
C ALA A 323 9.76 5.31 11.70
N TYR A 324 9.35 4.75 10.56
CA TYR A 324 8.63 5.44 9.51
C TYR A 324 7.24 4.85 9.37
N LEU A 325 6.23 5.71 9.42
CA LEU A 325 4.84 5.38 9.09
C LEU A 325 4.51 6.08 7.79
N VAL A 326 4.33 5.30 6.72
CA VAL A 326 4.12 5.81 5.37
C VAL A 326 2.72 5.44 4.91
N CYS A 327 1.95 6.43 4.45
CA CYS A 327 0.63 6.26 3.86
C CYS A 327 0.59 6.93 2.48
N ASN A 328 -0.51 6.76 1.77
CA ASN A 328 -0.73 7.37 0.46
C ASN A 328 -2.15 7.97 0.36
N PHE A 329 -2.54 8.75 1.37
CA PHE A 329 -3.82 9.46 1.40
C PHE A 329 -3.87 10.59 0.37
N ALA A 330 -5.07 11.08 0.07
CA ALA A 330 -5.25 12.29 -0.72
C ALA A 330 -4.58 13.50 -0.04
N ALA A 331 -3.86 14.29 -0.83
CA ALA A 331 -3.24 15.53 -0.33
C ALA A 331 -4.29 16.64 -0.09
N PRO A 332 -3.99 17.64 0.76
CA PRO A 332 -4.82 18.84 0.87
C PRO A 332 -4.99 19.49 -0.51
N VAL A 333 -6.19 19.99 -0.79
CA VAL A 333 -6.48 20.74 -2.00
C VAL A 333 -6.92 22.16 -1.66
N GLU A 334 -6.56 23.13 -2.50
CA GLU A 334 -7.10 24.47 -2.41
C GLU A 334 -8.46 24.53 -3.12
N VAL A 335 -9.49 24.96 -2.39
CA VAL A 335 -10.82 25.19 -2.94
C VAL A 335 -11.18 26.65 -2.65
N ASN A 336 -11.42 27.44 -3.70
CA ASN A 336 -11.75 28.87 -3.58
C ASN A 336 -10.74 29.68 -2.75
N GLY A 337 -9.45 29.43 -2.91
CA GLY A 337 -8.37 30.13 -2.20
C GLY A 337 -8.23 29.76 -0.71
N GLN A 338 -8.89 28.70 -0.27
CA GLN A 338 -8.75 28.15 1.08
C GLN A 338 -8.22 26.71 1.02
N THR A 339 -7.14 26.44 1.72
CA THR A 339 -6.64 25.08 1.93
C THR A 339 -7.57 24.35 2.90
N LYS A 340 -8.33 23.37 2.40
CA LYS A 340 -9.14 22.51 3.25
C LYS A 340 -8.26 21.39 3.83
N PRO A 341 -8.38 21.06 5.13
CA PRO A 341 -7.75 19.85 5.68
C PRO A 341 -8.17 18.64 4.87
N PRO A 342 -7.26 17.71 4.55
CA PRO A 342 -7.62 16.52 3.81
C PRO A 342 -8.55 15.67 4.67
N THR A 343 -9.65 15.24 4.07
CA THR A 343 -10.52 14.20 4.63
C THR A 343 -10.09 12.86 4.06
N ILE A 344 -10.04 11.85 4.91
CA ILE A 344 -9.64 10.49 4.55
C ILE A 344 -10.84 9.54 4.63
N THR A 345 -10.81 8.46 3.86
CA THR A 345 -11.86 7.46 3.89
C THR A 345 -11.83 6.65 5.19
N HIS A 346 -12.90 5.92 5.49
CA HIS A 346 -12.90 5.00 6.62
C HIS A 346 -11.82 3.91 6.49
N ASP A 347 -11.59 3.43 5.27
CA ASP A 347 -10.51 2.45 4.99
C ASP A 347 -9.12 3.05 5.24
N ASP A 348 -8.92 4.34 4.91
CA ASP A 348 -7.67 5.05 5.25
C ASP A 348 -7.50 5.17 6.78
N VAL A 349 -8.58 5.39 7.55
CA VAL A 349 -8.54 5.39 9.01
C VAL A 349 -8.11 4.02 9.53
N ILE A 350 -8.72 2.94 9.04
CA ILE A 350 -8.35 1.56 9.41
C ILE A 350 -6.87 1.31 9.10
N THR A 351 -6.41 1.70 7.91
CA THR A 351 -5.02 1.57 7.48
C THR A 351 -4.07 2.33 8.41
N LEU A 352 -4.38 3.59 8.74
CA LEU A 352 -3.56 4.39 9.65
C LEU A 352 -3.45 3.75 11.04
N PHE A 353 -4.54 3.23 11.58
CA PHE A 353 -4.56 2.51 12.86
C PHE A 353 -3.76 1.21 12.78
N HIS A 354 -3.86 0.47 11.67
CA HIS A 354 -3.11 -0.76 11.43
C HIS A 354 -1.60 -0.52 11.44
N GLU A 355 -1.12 0.43 10.64
CA GLU A 355 0.31 0.77 10.56
C GLU A 355 0.85 1.32 11.89
N SER A 356 0.04 2.11 12.59
CA SER A 356 0.39 2.60 13.93
C SER A 356 0.48 1.46 14.96
N GLY A 357 -0.29 0.39 14.79
CA GLY A 357 -0.20 -0.82 15.61
C GLY A 357 1.15 -1.52 15.45
N HIS A 358 1.70 -1.59 14.25
CA HIS A 358 3.05 -2.10 14.01
C HIS A 358 4.12 -1.24 14.68
N GLU A 359 3.96 0.07 14.65
CA GLU A 359 4.92 1.03 15.18
C GLU A 359 5.02 0.98 16.71
N ILE A 360 3.88 0.97 17.41
CA ILE A 360 3.82 0.89 18.88
C ILE A 360 4.47 -0.38 19.40
N GLY A 361 4.31 -1.51 18.70
CA GLY A 361 4.97 -2.76 19.05
C GLY A 361 6.50 -2.64 19.11
N ARG A 362 7.09 -1.76 18.32
CA ARG A 362 8.54 -1.53 18.27
C ARG A 362 9.04 -0.52 19.29
N ALA A 363 8.22 0.42 19.72
CA ALA A 363 8.56 1.39 20.76
C ALA A 363 8.64 0.75 22.17
N HIS A 364 8.00 -0.39 22.37
CA HIS A 364 7.88 -1.05 23.69
C HIS A 364 8.79 -2.27 23.87
N VAL A 365 9.54 -2.69 22.85
CA VAL A 365 10.43 -3.88 22.92
C VAL A 365 11.84 -3.50 23.31
#